data_ec24d9b2a3af1193ddfd5b121135747a
#
_entry.id   ec24d9b2a3af1193ddfd5b121135747a
#
_cell.length_a   1.000
_cell.length_b   1.000
_cell.length_c   1.000
_cell.angle_alpha   90.00
_cell.angle_beta   90.00
_cell.angle_gamma   90.00
#
_symmetry.space_group_name_H-M   'P 1'
#
loop_
_entity.id
_entity.type
_entity.pdbx_description
1 polymer ?
#
loop_
_entity_poly.entity_id
_entity_poly.type
_entity_poly.pdbx_seq_one_letter_code
_entity_poly.pdbx_strand_id
1 'polypeptide(L)'
;LTFTAAPSAGTGNIFVNTISPVGSTVVPPDGSVTPVRTTFFISQATAPSSPSEGDMWFNTSASTVSDIGSKISAVYNGTRWRQMSEPIFTATGGTITTSGGYTIHTFTSSGSFVPGITGSVDVLVVAGGGAGGTGNGGSGGGGAGGFRQIAGVTVTAQSYTITVGAGGAATNGGTGNLGSNSVALGYTSIGGGGGGIWENVNGTAGGSGGGGGGHTGTGGAGTSGQGNAGGNGRTSTSPYSGGGGGGAGAVGQQAATNEVANGGVGLASSYSGSSVYYAGGGGAGTEAYSGSQGQGGNGGGGAGGKLNTVGTAATANTGGGGGGGGYASSYYLSGAGGSGIVIVRYLT
;
A
#
# COMPACT_ATOMS: atom_id res chain seq x y z
N LEU A 1 45.86 -9.70 -31.75
CA LEU A 1 45.32 -9.15 -33.01
C LEU A 1 46.48 -8.51 -33.76
N THR A 2 46.99 -9.15 -34.82
CA THR A 2 47.98 -8.58 -35.73
C THR A 2 47.22 -8.01 -36.91
N PHE A 3 47.21 -6.70 -37.07
CA PHE A 3 46.67 -6.05 -38.27
C PHE A 3 47.78 -6.05 -39.34
N THR A 4 47.53 -6.73 -40.45
CA THR A 4 48.51 -6.80 -41.58
C THR A 4 48.33 -5.70 -42.61
N ALA A 5 47.37 -4.81 -42.48
CA ALA A 5 47.24 -3.60 -43.32
C ALA A 5 46.40 -2.55 -42.58
N ALA A 6 46.76 -1.28 -42.72
CA ALA A 6 45.89 -0.16 -42.33
C ALA A 6 44.72 -0.07 -43.31
N PRO A 7 43.47 0.17 -42.85
CA PRO A 7 42.34 0.39 -43.74
C PRO A 7 42.57 1.70 -44.54
N SER A 8 42.33 1.66 -45.84
CA SER A 8 42.32 2.83 -46.71
C SER A 8 41.25 3.83 -46.22
N ALA A 9 41.57 5.11 -46.25
CA ALA A 9 40.67 6.19 -45.87
C ALA A 9 39.43 6.21 -46.78
N GLY A 10 38.32 5.73 -46.29
CA GLY A 10 37.02 5.71 -46.97
C GLY A 10 36.02 4.94 -46.16
N THR A 11 35.10 5.65 -45.51
CA THR A 11 33.82 5.21 -44.97
C THR A 11 33.59 3.68 -44.87
N GLY A 12 34.24 3.04 -43.90
CA GLY A 12 34.06 1.61 -43.68
C GLY A 12 33.76 1.34 -42.20
N ASN A 13 32.59 0.90 -41.90
CA ASN A 13 32.30 0.29 -40.64
C ASN A 13 33.19 -0.94 -40.45
N ILE A 14 33.96 -1.01 -39.40
CA ILE A 14 34.75 -2.21 -39.07
C ILE A 14 33.74 -3.26 -38.57
N PHE A 15 33.36 -4.18 -39.45
CA PHE A 15 32.62 -5.38 -39.03
C PHE A 15 33.63 -6.43 -38.58
N VAL A 16 33.69 -6.69 -37.27
CA VAL A 16 34.39 -7.86 -36.76
C VAL A 16 33.50 -9.07 -37.01
N ASN A 17 33.68 -9.76 -38.10
CA ASN A 17 32.98 -10.99 -38.39
C ASN A 17 33.73 -12.15 -37.69
N THR A 18 33.08 -12.85 -36.78
CA THR A 18 33.52 -14.01 -36.02
C THR A 18 34.75 -13.82 -35.13
N ILE A 19 34.50 -13.52 -33.86
CA ILE A 19 35.45 -13.88 -32.81
C ILE A 19 35.02 -15.28 -32.32
N SER A 20 35.81 -16.31 -32.66
CA SER A 20 35.76 -17.59 -31.94
C SER A 20 36.06 -17.30 -30.48
N PRO A 21 35.38 -17.96 -29.53
CA PRO A 21 35.63 -17.80 -28.09
C PRO A 21 36.93 -18.50 -27.73
N VAL A 22 38.06 -17.89 -28.03
CA VAL A 22 39.34 -18.23 -27.38
C VAL A 22 39.46 -17.22 -26.26
N GLY A 23 39.29 -17.68 -25.03
CA GLY A 23 39.52 -16.88 -23.84
C GLY A 23 40.91 -16.25 -23.89
N SER A 24 40.99 -14.98 -24.23
CA SER A 24 42.20 -14.20 -24.08
C SER A 24 42.31 -13.81 -22.63
N THR A 25 43.09 -14.55 -21.86
CA THR A 25 43.58 -14.09 -20.55
C THR A 25 44.68 -13.06 -20.80
N VAL A 26 44.38 -11.80 -20.55
CA VAL A 26 45.43 -10.80 -20.36
C VAL A 26 46.04 -11.09 -18.99
N VAL A 27 47.24 -11.66 -18.97
CA VAL A 27 48.02 -11.87 -17.73
C VAL A 27 48.76 -10.55 -17.45
N PRO A 28 48.43 -9.82 -16.36
CA PRO A 28 49.24 -8.68 -15.95
C PRO A 28 50.67 -9.10 -15.63
N PRO A 29 51.67 -8.16 -15.68
CA PRO A 29 53.06 -8.48 -15.41
C PRO A 29 53.36 -9.08 -14.03
N ASP A 30 52.43 -8.98 -13.09
CA ASP A 30 52.53 -9.52 -11.74
C ASP A 30 52.00 -10.97 -11.59
N GLY A 31 51.57 -11.59 -12.69
CA GLY A 31 51.08 -12.95 -12.70
C GLY A 31 49.65 -13.13 -12.12
N SER A 32 48.94 -12.06 -11.75
CA SER A 32 47.55 -12.14 -11.31
C SER A 32 46.64 -12.31 -12.53
N VAL A 33 45.78 -13.34 -12.50
CA VAL A 33 44.75 -13.58 -13.52
C VAL A 33 43.45 -12.97 -13.04
N THR A 34 43.21 -11.73 -13.40
CA THR A 34 41.84 -11.18 -13.27
C THR A 34 41.03 -11.60 -14.51
N PRO A 35 39.87 -12.24 -14.35
CA PRO A 35 38.99 -12.50 -15.49
C PRO A 35 38.56 -11.17 -16.10
N VAL A 36 39.15 -10.81 -17.27
CA VAL A 36 38.63 -9.67 -18.04
C VAL A 36 37.30 -10.10 -18.62
N ARG A 37 36.24 -9.55 -18.08
CA ARG A 37 34.90 -9.74 -18.61
C ARG A 37 34.82 -9.00 -19.96
N THR A 38 34.88 -9.76 -21.04
CA THR A 38 34.63 -9.21 -22.39
C THR A 38 33.12 -9.21 -22.62
N THR A 39 32.51 -8.04 -22.75
CA THR A 39 31.15 -7.88 -23.27
C THR A 39 31.18 -8.24 -24.75
N PHE A 40 30.41 -9.27 -25.14
CA PHE A 40 30.33 -9.68 -26.54
C PHE A 40 29.17 -8.98 -27.24
N PHE A 41 29.43 -8.43 -28.41
CA PHE A 41 28.40 -8.01 -29.34
C PHE A 41 28.18 -9.13 -30.38
N ILE A 42 27.02 -9.74 -30.37
CA ILE A 42 26.68 -10.86 -31.24
C ILE A 42 25.63 -10.40 -32.25
N SER A 43 25.87 -10.67 -33.54
CA SER A 43 24.92 -10.38 -34.61
C SER A 43 24.47 -11.69 -35.25
N GLN A 44 23.24 -12.12 -34.97
CA GLN A 44 22.68 -13.39 -35.45
C GLN A 44 21.15 -13.38 -35.42
N ALA A 45 20.52 -14.33 -36.14
CA ALA A 45 19.07 -14.42 -36.26
C ALA A 45 18.37 -15.13 -35.09
N THR A 46 19.12 -15.77 -34.20
CA THR A 46 18.62 -16.45 -33.00
C THR A 46 19.22 -15.83 -31.76
N ALA A 47 18.47 -15.82 -30.64
CA ALA A 47 19.03 -15.31 -29.40
C ALA A 47 20.18 -16.18 -28.91
N PRO A 48 21.29 -15.59 -28.38
CA PRO A 48 22.37 -16.34 -27.75
C PRO A 48 21.86 -17.21 -26.60
N SER A 49 22.31 -18.47 -26.54
CA SER A 49 21.79 -19.49 -25.62
C SER A 49 22.35 -19.43 -24.19
N SER A 50 23.49 -18.76 -24.01
CA SER A 50 24.15 -18.65 -22.69
C SER A 50 24.73 -17.25 -22.51
N PRO A 51 23.85 -16.21 -22.48
CA PRO A 51 24.33 -14.85 -22.35
C PRO A 51 24.74 -14.54 -20.91
N SER A 52 25.71 -13.63 -20.78
CA SER A 52 26.06 -13.01 -19.50
C SER A 52 25.47 -11.60 -19.42
N GLU A 53 25.22 -11.13 -18.21
CA GLU A 53 24.72 -9.75 -18.01
C GLU A 53 25.67 -8.73 -18.64
N GLY A 54 25.11 -7.82 -19.42
CA GLY A 54 25.84 -6.82 -20.19
C GLY A 54 26.22 -7.27 -21.63
N ASP A 55 26.02 -8.54 -22.01
CA ASP A 55 26.19 -8.95 -23.40
C ASP A 55 25.20 -8.24 -24.31
N MET A 56 25.64 -7.91 -25.51
CA MET A 56 24.83 -7.23 -26.52
C MET A 56 24.55 -8.16 -27.70
N TRP A 57 23.33 -8.11 -28.21
CA TRP A 57 22.89 -8.88 -29.38
C TRP A 57 22.11 -8.01 -30.35
N PHE A 58 22.41 -8.16 -31.65
CA PHE A 58 21.61 -7.60 -32.73
C PHE A 58 20.80 -8.71 -33.39
N ASN A 59 19.47 -8.63 -33.31
CA ASN A 59 18.58 -9.59 -33.97
C ASN A 59 18.59 -9.36 -35.48
N THR A 60 19.24 -10.23 -36.24
CA THR A 60 19.29 -10.14 -37.71
C THR A 60 18.10 -10.80 -38.41
N SER A 61 17.21 -11.49 -37.68
CA SER A 61 16.04 -12.13 -38.27
C SER A 61 15.06 -11.11 -38.88
N ALA A 62 14.14 -11.59 -39.70
CA ALA A 62 13.03 -10.80 -40.22
C ALA A 62 11.83 -10.73 -39.25
N SER A 63 11.93 -11.37 -38.09
CA SER A 63 10.86 -11.47 -37.10
C SER A 63 11.36 -11.19 -35.67
N THR A 64 10.43 -11.02 -34.74
CA THR A 64 10.73 -10.92 -33.31
C THR A 64 11.25 -12.27 -32.81
N VAL A 65 12.36 -12.24 -32.05
CA VAL A 65 12.98 -13.40 -31.40
C VAL A 65 13.26 -13.06 -29.94
N SER A 66 12.86 -13.89 -29.01
CA SER A 66 13.02 -13.67 -27.57
C SER A 66 12.60 -12.26 -27.12
N ASP A 67 11.44 -11.82 -27.61
CA ASP A 67 10.84 -10.48 -27.39
C ASP A 67 11.64 -9.30 -28.01
N ILE A 68 12.73 -9.56 -28.73
CA ILE A 68 13.52 -8.54 -29.42
C ILE A 68 13.04 -8.39 -30.86
N GLY A 69 12.61 -7.20 -31.23
CA GLY A 69 12.12 -6.89 -32.59
C GLY A 69 13.15 -7.17 -33.68
N SER A 70 12.67 -7.35 -34.89
CA SER A 70 13.51 -7.53 -36.10
C SER A 70 14.47 -6.33 -36.26
N LYS A 71 15.74 -6.60 -36.51
CA LYS A 71 16.80 -5.57 -36.71
C LYS A 71 17.00 -4.63 -35.54
N ILE A 72 16.72 -5.11 -34.32
CA ILE A 72 16.89 -4.34 -33.07
C ILE A 72 18.09 -4.86 -32.29
N SER A 73 18.85 -3.93 -31.69
CA SER A 73 19.90 -4.24 -30.72
C SER A 73 19.32 -4.46 -29.33
N ALA A 74 19.87 -5.42 -28.60
CA ALA A 74 19.46 -5.77 -27.25
C ALA A 74 20.66 -5.94 -26.32
N VAL A 75 20.45 -5.76 -25.02
CA VAL A 75 21.39 -6.07 -23.95
C VAL A 75 20.78 -7.12 -23.03
N TYR A 76 21.58 -8.06 -22.56
CA TYR A 76 21.15 -9.05 -21.57
C TYR A 76 21.29 -8.48 -20.15
N ASN A 77 20.22 -8.43 -19.39
CA ASN A 77 20.19 -7.85 -18.04
C ASN A 77 20.39 -8.89 -16.91
N GLY A 78 20.98 -10.05 -17.22
CA GLY A 78 21.15 -11.15 -16.27
C GLY A 78 19.98 -12.12 -16.24
N THR A 79 18.80 -11.74 -16.76
CA THR A 79 17.57 -12.56 -16.73
C THR A 79 17.00 -12.78 -18.14
N ARG A 80 16.98 -11.72 -18.96
CA ARG A 80 16.44 -11.75 -20.32
C ARG A 80 17.11 -10.71 -21.21
N TRP A 81 16.92 -10.86 -22.52
CA TRP A 81 17.27 -9.84 -23.50
C TRP A 81 16.31 -8.65 -23.41
N ARG A 82 16.86 -7.42 -23.45
CA ARG A 82 16.09 -6.16 -23.45
C ARG A 82 16.48 -5.35 -24.67
N GLN A 83 15.51 -4.86 -25.44
CA GLN A 83 15.77 -3.96 -26.55
C GLN A 83 16.45 -2.68 -26.04
N MET A 84 17.54 -2.24 -26.68
CA MET A 84 18.22 -0.99 -26.31
C MET A 84 17.38 0.26 -26.60
N SER A 85 16.33 0.10 -27.42
CA SER A 85 15.35 1.14 -27.76
C SER A 85 13.97 0.94 -27.10
N GLU A 86 13.84 0.00 -26.14
CA GLU A 86 12.58 -0.14 -25.42
C GLU A 86 12.29 1.15 -24.64
N PRO A 87 11.09 1.72 -24.80
CA PRO A 87 10.69 2.84 -23.98
C PRO A 87 10.62 2.39 -22.52
N ILE A 88 11.29 3.13 -21.64
CA ILE A 88 11.24 2.87 -20.21
C ILE A 88 9.84 3.24 -19.72
N PHE A 89 9.22 2.35 -18.91
CA PHE A 89 7.94 2.67 -18.29
C PHE A 89 8.13 3.82 -17.31
N THR A 90 7.41 4.91 -17.55
CA THR A 90 7.37 6.10 -16.68
C THR A 90 5.93 6.51 -16.46
N ALA A 91 5.65 7.15 -15.35
CA ALA A 91 4.34 7.71 -15.06
C ALA A 91 4.48 9.04 -14.33
N THR A 92 3.39 9.82 -14.31
CA THR A 92 3.27 11.05 -13.52
C THR A 92 2.09 10.98 -12.55
N GLY A 93 2.06 11.87 -11.56
CA GLY A 93 1.01 11.98 -10.55
C GLY A 93 1.45 11.58 -9.14
N GLY A 94 0.82 12.18 -8.15
CA GLY A 94 1.18 12.02 -6.74
C GLY A 94 2.58 12.55 -6.39
N THR A 95 3.04 12.21 -5.20
CA THR A 95 4.44 12.44 -4.79
C THR A 95 5.28 11.27 -5.23
N ILE A 96 6.35 11.53 -6.01
CA ILE A 96 7.20 10.49 -6.60
C ILE A 96 8.47 10.32 -5.78
N THR A 97 8.78 9.08 -5.41
CA THR A 97 10.01 8.68 -4.71
C THR A 97 10.57 7.40 -5.32
N THR A 98 11.81 7.05 -4.99
CA THR A 98 12.43 5.78 -5.41
C THR A 98 12.95 5.02 -4.19
N SER A 99 12.73 3.71 -4.14
CA SER A 99 13.24 2.84 -3.09
C SER A 99 13.27 1.39 -3.56
N GLY A 100 14.37 0.68 -3.26
CA GLY A 100 14.49 -0.76 -3.54
C GLY A 100 14.30 -1.15 -5.01
N GLY A 101 14.68 -0.31 -5.98
CA GLY A 101 14.49 -0.55 -7.41
C GLY A 101 13.08 -0.26 -7.91
N TYR A 102 12.24 0.40 -7.09
CA TYR A 102 10.89 0.83 -7.46
C TYR A 102 10.80 2.35 -7.57
N THR A 103 10.05 2.83 -8.56
CA THR A 103 9.48 4.17 -8.58
C THR A 103 8.10 4.09 -7.90
N ILE A 104 7.85 4.97 -6.91
CA ILE A 104 6.70 4.94 -6.02
C ILE A 104 5.93 6.26 -6.14
N HIS A 105 4.66 6.19 -6.47
CA HIS A 105 3.72 7.30 -6.52
C HIS A 105 2.80 7.24 -5.32
N THR A 106 2.88 8.22 -4.42
CA THR A 106 2.06 8.31 -3.21
C THR A 106 1.01 9.41 -3.36
N PHE A 107 -0.26 9.07 -3.19
CA PHE A 107 -1.38 9.98 -3.21
C PHE A 107 -1.99 10.09 -1.82
N THR A 108 -1.84 11.24 -1.17
CA THR A 108 -2.49 11.61 0.10
C THR A 108 -3.73 12.48 -0.10
N SER A 109 -4.01 12.84 -1.34
CA SER A 109 -5.21 13.52 -1.82
C SER A 109 -5.58 12.98 -3.21
N SER A 110 -6.83 13.17 -3.62
CA SER A 110 -7.29 12.75 -4.94
C SER A 110 -6.51 13.46 -6.06
N GLY A 111 -6.31 12.75 -7.19
CA GLY A 111 -5.52 13.24 -8.30
C GLY A 111 -5.59 12.29 -9.49
N SER A 112 -4.53 12.25 -10.29
CA SER A 112 -4.44 11.37 -11.46
C SER A 112 -3.09 10.66 -11.52
N PHE A 113 -3.10 9.39 -11.91
CA PHE A 113 -1.92 8.62 -12.28
C PHE A 113 -1.90 8.45 -13.80
N VAL A 114 -0.81 8.87 -14.46
CA VAL A 114 -0.73 8.91 -15.92
C VAL A 114 0.53 8.17 -16.39
N PRO A 115 0.41 6.88 -16.77
CA PRO A 115 1.47 6.14 -17.43
C PRO A 115 1.77 6.69 -18.83
N GLY A 116 3.06 6.74 -19.20
CA GLY A 116 3.48 7.14 -20.55
C GLY A 116 3.33 6.03 -21.59
N ILE A 117 3.39 4.77 -21.15
CA ILE A 117 3.24 3.57 -22.00
C ILE A 117 2.46 2.49 -21.23
N THR A 118 2.05 1.43 -21.93
CA THR A 118 1.49 0.24 -21.30
C THR A 118 2.55 -0.46 -20.44
N GLY A 119 2.16 -0.88 -19.24
CA GLY A 119 3.05 -1.56 -18.30
C GLY A 119 2.31 -2.22 -17.15
N SER A 120 3.06 -2.77 -16.19
CA SER A 120 2.54 -3.43 -15.01
C SER A 120 2.93 -2.66 -13.75
N VAL A 121 1.99 -2.47 -12.84
CA VAL A 121 2.20 -1.76 -11.58
C VAL A 121 1.61 -2.54 -10.41
N ASP A 122 2.14 -2.32 -9.23
CA ASP A 122 1.52 -2.74 -7.97
C ASP A 122 0.75 -1.57 -7.37
N VAL A 123 -0.40 -1.83 -6.75
CA VAL A 123 -1.22 -0.78 -6.13
C VAL A 123 -1.67 -1.16 -4.72
N LEU A 124 -1.53 -0.22 -3.80
CA LEU A 124 -2.14 -0.23 -2.47
C LEU A 124 -3.25 0.83 -2.44
N VAL A 125 -4.46 0.41 -2.08
CA VAL A 125 -5.62 1.29 -1.92
C VAL A 125 -6.14 1.15 -0.51
N VAL A 126 -6.04 2.21 0.30
CA VAL A 126 -6.58 2.27 1.66
C VAL A 126 -7.63 3.37 1.72
N ALA A 127 -8.84 3.03 2.13
CA ALA A 127 -9.94 3.98 2.28
C ALA A 127 -9.83 4.79 3.57
N GLY A 128 -10.64 5.83 3.71
CA GLY A 128 -10.75 6.60 4.95
C GLY A 128 -11.39 5.76 6.06
N GLY A 129 -10.89 5.89 7.30
CA GLY A 129 -11.47 5.25 8.48
C GLY A 129 -12.71 5.97 8.98
N GLY A 130 -13.60 5.27 9.70
CA GLY A 130 -14.75 5.84 10.37
C GLY A 130 -14.38 6.55 11.67
N ALA A 131 -15.23 7.48 12.11
CA ALA A 131 -15.09 8.13 13.40
C ALA A 131 -15.57 7.21 14.53
N GLY A 132 -15.13 7.45 15.76
CA GLY A 132 -15.71 6.85 16.95
C GLY A 132 -17.12 7.37 17.20
N GLY A 133 -17.93 6.63 17.96
CA GLY A 133 -19.20 7.06 18.52
C GLY A 133 -19.02 7.96 19.74
N THR A 134 -20.09 8.67 20.15
CA THR A 134 -20.11 9.45 21.39
C THR A 134 -21.51 9.53 21.97
N GLY A 135 -21.69 9.19 23.24
CA GLY A 135 -22.98 9.16 23.91
C GLY A 135 -22.84 8.93 25.42
N ASN A 136 -23.99 8.76 26.12
CA ASN A 136 -24.03 8.48 27.55
C ASN A 136 -23.48 7.10 27.87
N GLY A 137 -22.28 6.98 28.39
CA GLY A 137 -21.67 5.68 28.69
C GLY A 137 -20.58 5.29 27.70
N GLY A 138 -20.37 4.01 27.53
CA GLY A 138 -19.30 3.48 26.66
C GLY A 138 -19.61 3.66 25.18
N SER A 139 -18.67 4.22 24.42
CA SER A 139 -18.80 4.47 22.99
C SER A 139 -17.87 3.59 22.17
N GLY A 140 -18.36 3.07 21.05
CA GLY A 140 -17.55 2.23 20.15
C GLY A 140 -16.48 3.02 19.43
N GLY A 141 -15.34 2.38 19.18
CA GLY A 141 -14.28 2.90 18.30
C GLY A 141 -14.70 2.81 16.84
N GLY A 142 -14.22 3.73 16.00
CA GLY A 142 -14.43 3.71 14.54
C GLY A 142 -13.71 2.54 13.88
N GLY A 143 -14.29 1.93 12.86
CA GLY A 143 -13.67 0.92 12.01
C GLY A 143 -12.64 1.55 11.07
N ALA A 144 -11.60 0.80 10.73
CA ALA A 144 -10.63 1.22 9.73
C ALA A 144 -11.23 1.21 8.32
N GLY A 145 -10.67 2.02 7.43
CA GLY A 145 -10.93 1.93 6.00
C GLY A 145 -10.47 0.59 5.43
N GLY A 146 -11.12 0.14 4.37
CA GLY A 146 -10.77 -1.07 3.66
C GLY A 146 -9.34 -0.99 3.13
N PHE A 147 -8.62 -2.11 3.20
CA PHE A 147 -7.25 -2.26 2.72
C PHE A 147 -7.24 -3.23 1.55
N ARG A 148 -6.69 -2.81 0.41
CA ARG A 148 -6.45 -3.69 -0.75
C ARG A 148 -5.06 -3.48 -1.28
N GLN A 149 -4.29 -4.57 -1.38
CA GLN A 149 -2.96 -4.61 -1.98
C GLN A 149 -2.98 -5.57 -3.15
N ILE A 150 -2.71 -5.08 -4.35
CA ILE A 150 -2.79 -5.82 -5.59
C ILE A 150 -1.47 -5.67 -6.33
N ALA A 151 -0.92 -6.77 -6.78
CA ALA A 151 0.29 -6.79 -7.59
C ALA A 151 -0.05 -7.06 -9.06
N GLY A 152 0.80 -6.57 -9.97
CA GLY A 152 0.74 -6.92 -11.38
C GLY A 152 -0.45 -6.36 -12.15
N VAL A 153 -0.95 -5.18 -11.78
CA VAL A 153 -2.06 -4.50 -12.48
C VAL A 153 -1.55 -3.94 -13.81
N THR A 154 -2.14 -4.38 -14.92
CA THR A 154 -1.82 -3.81 -16.23
C THR A 154 -2.46 -2.44 -16.37
N VAL A 155 -1.65 -1.44 -16.73
CA VAL A 155 -2.07 -0.08 -17.07
C VAL A 155 -1.66 0.27 -18.49
N THR A 156 -2.44 1.10 -19.16
CA THR A 156 -2.17 1.59 -20.52
C THR A 156 -1.85 3.09 -20.48
N ALA A 157 -1.34 3.64 -21.58
CA ALA A 157 -1.01 5.08 -21.71
C ALA A 157 -2.28 5.96 -21.71
N GLN A 158 -2.90 6.11 -20.52
CA GLN A 158 -4.09 6.96 -20.30
C GLN A 158 -4.08 7.53 -18.88
N SER A 159 -4.91 8.52 -18.62
CA SER A 159 -5.10 9.07 -17.28
C SER A 159 -6.05 8.19 -16.45
N TYR A 160 -5.61 7.79 -15.27
CA TYR A 160 -6.42 7.08 -14.28
C TYR A 160 -6.73 8.03 -13.11
N THR A 161 -8.01 8.23 -12.85
CA THR A 161 -8.44 9.00 -11.67
C THR A 161 -8.12 8.22 -10.40
N ILE A 162 -7.47 8.89 -9.46
CA ILE A 162 -7.20 8.40 -8.11
C ILE A 162 -8.09 9.17 -7.15
N THR A 163 -8.91 8.45 -6.39
CA THR A 163 -9.71 9.02 -5.31
C THR A 163 -9.15 8.56 -3.97
N VAL A 164 -8.82 9.49 -3.10
CA VAL A 164 -8.40 9.22 -1.73
C VAL A 164 -9.55 9.59 -0.80
N GLY A 165 -10.08 8.61 -0.08
CA GLY A 165 -11.21 8.77 0.83
C GLY A 165 -10.86 9.58 2.07
N ALA A 166 -11.73 10.52 2.42
CA ALA A 166 -11.62 11.24 3.70
C ALA A 166 -11.99 10.34 4.87
N GLY A 167 -11.41 10.57 6.03
CA GLY A 167 -11.88 9.99 7.29
C GLY A 167 -13.22 10.56 7.71
N GLY A 168 -14.02 9.78 8.45
CA GLY A 168 -15.27 10.24 9.07
C GLY A 168 -14.98 11.36 10.05
N ALA A 169 -15.75 12.45 9.97
CA ALA A 169 -15.64 13.57 10.91
C ALA A 169 -16.01 13.14 12.34
N ALA A 170 -15.34 13.69 13.35
CA ALA A 170 -15.69 13.49 14.76
C ALA A 170 -17.15 13.88 15.03
N THR A 171 -17.79 13.22 16.01
CA THR A 171 -19.17 13.51 16.42
C THR A 171 -19.22 14.05 17.85
N ASN A 172 -20.25 14.84 18.14
CA ASN A 172 -20.59 15.30 19.48
C ASN A 172 -22.03 14.86 19.81
N GLY A 173 -22.18 13.62 20.25
CA GLY A 173 -23.50 12.97 20.44
C GLY A 173 -23.96 12.25 19.16
N GLY A 174 -23.94 10.93 19.17
CA GLY A 174 -24.39 10.10 18.07
C GLY A 174 -23.37 9.06 17.59
N THR A 175 -23.85 8.23 16.68
CA THR A 175 -23.01 7.24 15.98
C THR A 175 -21.91 7.93 15.17
N GLY A 176 -20.73 7.33 15.16
CA GLY A 176 -19.59 7.84 14.37
C GLY A 176 -19.91 7.95 12.88
N ASN A 177 -19.36 8.97 12.25
CA ASN A 177 -19.46 9.15 10.81
C ASN A 177 -18.64 8.10 10.06
N LEU A 178 -19.14 7.65 8.92
CA LEU A 178 -18.44 6.73 8.03
C LEU A 178 -17.22 7.41 7.39
N GLY A 179 -16.18 6.63 7.12
CA GLY A 179 -15.13 7.02 6.20
C GLY A 179 -15.61 6.98 4.74
N SER A 180 -14.89 7.63 3.86
CA SER A 180 -15.15 7.63 2.42
C SER A 180 -14.31 6.58 1.70
N ASN A 181 -14.81 6.10 0.57
CA ASN A 181 -14.11 5.14 -0.26
C ASN A 181 -12.86 5.73 -0.92
N SER A 182 -11.82 4.91 -1.11
CA SER A 182 -10.72 5.19 -2.02
C SER A 182 -10.83 4.35 -3.29
N VAL A 183 -10.47 4.92 -4.43
CA VAL A 183 -10.55 4.25 -5.74
C VAL A 183 -9.26 4.49 -6.53
N ALA A 184 -8.68 3.44 -7.06
CA ALA A 184 -7.52 3.49 -7.95
C ALA A 184 -7.52 2.32 -8.93
N LEU A 185 -7.22 2.55 -10.21
CA LEU A 185 -7.00 1.51 -11.23
C LEU A 185 -8.14 0.45 -11.30
N GLY A 186 -9.39 0.86 -11.09
CA GLY A 186 -10.55 -0.04 -11.08
C GLY A 186 -10.81 -0.75 -9.74
N TYR A 187 -9.98 -0.56 -8.73
CA TYR A 187 -10.15 -1.14 -7.39
C TYR A 187 -10.75 -0.13 -6.43
N THR A 188 -11.80 -0.52 -5.72
CA THR A 188 -12.43 0.29 -4.68
C THR A 188 -12.19 -0.32 -3.31
N SER A 189 -11.66 0.46 -2.38
CA SER A 189 -11.64 0.15 -0.95
C SER A 189 -12.76 0.93 -0.27
N ILE A 190 -13.52 0.24 0.57
CA ILE A 190 -14.73 0.78 1.23
C ILE A 190 -14.32 1.57 2.47
N GLY A 191 -14.95 2.70 2.71
CA GLY A 191 -14.75 3.50 3.93
C GLY A 191 -15.04 2.73 5.20
N GLY A 192 -14.38 3.09 6.30
CA GLY A 192 -14.56 2.47 7.61
C GLY A 192 -15.90 2.77 8.24
N GLY A 193 -16.43 1.83 9.04
CA GLY A 193 -17.67 1.97 9.77
C GLY A 193 -17.54 2.91 10.98
N GLY A 194 -18.58 3.66 11.31
CA GLY A 194 -18.66 4.50 12.52
C GLY A 194 -18.90 3.67 13.79
N GLY A 195 -18.33 4.10 14.91
CA GLY A 195 -18.56 3.50 16.22
C GLY A 195 -19.98 3.73 16.72
N GLY A 196 -20.58 2.72 17.37
CA GLY A 196 -21.89 2.81 18.04
C GLY A 196 -21.83 3.66 19.31
N ILE A 197 -23.02 4.01 19.81
CA ILE A 197 -23.19 4.73 21.07
C ILE A 197 -23.87 3.86 22.12
N TRP A 198 -23.83 4.29 23.37
CA TRP A 198 -24.57 3.67 24.47
C TRP A 198 -26.07 3.48 24.13
N GLU A 199 -26.77 2.66 24.89
CA GLU A 199 -28.15 2.23 24.65
C GLU A 199 -28.38 1.33 23.42
N ASN A 200 -27.53 0.30 23.28
CA ASN A 200 -27.70 -0.77 22.28
C ASN A 200 -27.48 -0.36 20.82
N VAL A 201 -26.82 0.78 20.54
CA VAL A 201 -26.57 1.16 19.18
C VAL A 201 -25.33 0.42 18.64
N ASN A 202 -25.55 -0.30 17.58
CA ASN A 202 -24.52 -1.07 16.89
C ASN A 202 -23.50 -0.15 16.19
N GLY A 203 -22.30 -0.64 16.09
CA GLY A 203 -21.34 -0.10 15.13
C GLY A 203 -21.85 -0.31 13.71
N THR A 204 -21.52 0.60 12.80
CA THR A 204 -21.89 0.49 11.39
C THR A 204 -20.91 -0.38 10.59
N ALA A 205 -21.42 -1.03 9.55
CA ALA A 205 -20.58 -1.80 8.64
C ALA A 205 -19.69 -0.85 7.79
N GLY A 206 -18.54 -1.37 7.33
CA GLY A 206 -17.62 -0.62 6.48
C GLY A 206 -16.55 -1.50 5.86
N GLY A 207 -15.46 -0.92 5.38
CA GLY A 207 -14.25 -1.65 5.01
C GLY A 207 -13.82 -2.54 6.18
N SER A 208 -13.61 -1.93 7.36
CA SER A 208 -13.73 -2.59 8.66
C SER A 208 -14.90 -1.99 9.43
N GLY A 209 -15.60 -2.80 10.24
CA GLY A 209 -16.77 -2.37 10.99
C GLY A 209 -16.42 -1.54 12.23
N GLY A 210 -17.25 -0.57 12.59
CA GLY A 210 -17.17 0.15 13.85
C GLY A 210 -17.48 -0.74 15.06
N GLY A 211 -16.94 -0.43 16.23
CA GLY A 211 -17.25 -1.09 17.50
C GLY A 211 -18.67 -0.78 17.95
N GLY A 212 -19.34 -1.71 18.64
CA GLY A 212 -20.66 -1.51 19.24
C GLY A 212 -20.60 -0.57 20.44
N GLY A 213 -21.68 0.14 20.71
CA GLY A 213 -21.82 0.95 21.92
C GLY A 213 -21.95 0.08 23.17
N GLY A 214 -21.68 0.66 24.33
CA GLY A 214 -21.86 0.00 25.62
C GLY A 214 -23.31 -0.49 25.82
N HIS A 215 -23.51 -1.33 26.81
CA HIS A 215 -24.72 -2.08 27.14
C HIS A 215 -24.89 -3.31 26.25
N THR A 216 -25.42 -3.28 25.05
CA THR A 216 -25.58 -4.47 24.20
C THR A 216 -25.29 -4.21 22.72
N GLY A 217 -24.65 -3.09 22.40
CA GLY A 217 -24.33 -2.77 21.00
C GLY A 217 -23.39 -3.81 20.39
N THR A 218 -23.73 -4.33 19.22
CA THR A 218 -22.88 -5.24 18.47
C THR A 218 -21.93 -4.47 17.55
N GLY A 219 -20.75 -5.04 17.30
CA GLY A 219 -19.83 -4.49 16.32
C GLY A 219 -20.39 -4.57 14.89
N GLY A 220 -20.10 -3.57 14.08
CA GLY A 220 -20.43 -3.56 12.65
C GLY A 220 -19.64 -4.61 11.89
N ALA A 221 -20.20 -5.09 10.78
CA ALA A 221 -19.51 -6.04 9.90
C ALA A 221 -18.39 -5.36 9.11
N GLY A 222 -17.29 -6.08 8.87
CA GLY A 222 -16.26 -5.72 7.90
C GLY A 222 -16.59 -6.24 6.52
N THR A 223 -16.03 -5.62 5.48
CA THR A 223 -16.12 -6.10 4.10
C THR A 223 -15.07 -7.21 3.88
N SER A 224 -15.53 -8.38 3.43
CA SER A 224 -14.65 -9.51 3.14
C SER A 224 -13.52 -9.12 2.18
N GLY A 225 -12.29 -9.53 2.52
CA GLY A 225 -11.07 -9.22 1.76
C GLY A 225 -10.58 -7.78 1.88
N GLN A 226 -11.21 -6.95 2.74
CA GLN A 226 -10.80 -5.57 2.96
C GLN A 226 -10.59 -5.22 4.45
N GLY A 227 -11.31 -5.89 5.35
CA GLY A 227 -11.20 -5.64 6.77
C GLY A 227 -12.13 -6.53 7.61
N ASN A 228 -12.10 -6.34 8.91
CA ASN A 228 -12.76 -7.20 9.88
C ASN A 228 -13.86 -6.45 10.65
N ALA A 229 -14.69 -7.21 11.33
CA ALA A 229 -15.78 -6.67 12.18
C ALA A 229 -15.23 -5.88 13.38
N GLY A 230 -16.02 -4.95 13.88
CA GLY A 230 -15.83 -4.34 15.18
C GLY A 230 -16.15 -5.29 16.32
N GLY A 231 -15.66 -4.98 17.52
CA GLY A 231 -15.99 -5.69 18.75
C GLY A 231 -17.36 -5.27 19.30
N ASN A 232 -17.98 -6.13 20.09
CA ASN A 232 -19.22 -5.80 20.80
C ASN A 232 -18.94 -4.94 22.04
N GLY A 233 -19.89 -4.10 22.40
CA GLY A 233 -19.90 -3.41 23.68
C GLY A 233 -20.22 -4.36 24.86
N ARG A 234 -19.95 -3.90 26.06
CA ARG A 234 -20.18 -4.68 27.29
C ARG A 234 -21.67 -4.77 27.61
N THR A 235 -22.14 -5.96 27.99
CA THR A 235 -23.56 -6.30 28.08
C THR A 235 -24.23 -6.11 29.44
N SER A 236 -23.55 -5.78 30.54
CA SER A 236 -24.27 -6.02 31.81
C SER A 236 -24.33 -4.85 32.80
N THR A 237 -23.30 -4.25 33.24
CA THR A 237 -23.37 -3.27 34.35
C THR A 237 -22.37 -2.13 34.18
N SER A 238 -22.72 -0.96 34.73
CA SER A 238 -21.75 0.15 34.84
C SER A 238 -20.50 -0.31 35.62
N PRO A 239 -19.30 0.18 35.22
CA PRO A 239 -19.11 1.14 34.15
C PRO A 239 -19.13 0.49 32.77
N TYR A 240 -19.82 1.14 31.83
CA TYR A 240 -19.96 0.66 30.46
C TYR A 240 -18.75 0.96 29.63
N SER A 241 -18.39 0.06 28.70
CA SER A 241 -17.39 0.23 27.70
C SER A 241 -17.93 -0.16 26.34
N GLY A 242 -17.64 0.61 25.31
CA GLY A 242 -17.89 0.22 23.93
C GLY A 242 -16.93 -0.87 23.45
N GLY A 243 -17.19 -1.45 22.29
CA GLY A 243 -16.29 -2.34 21.56
C GLY A 243 -15.24 -1.55 20.77
N GLY A 244 -14.08 -2.15 20.52
CA GLY A 244 -13.07 -1.59 19.62
C GLY A 244 -13.51 -1.68 18.16
N GLY A 245 -13.13 -0.73 17.31
CA GLY A 245 -13.33 -0.80 15.87
C GLY A 245 -12.50 -1.90 15.22
N GLY A 246 -13.00 -2.52 14.15
CA GLY A 246 -12.24 -3.49 13.36
C GLY A 246 -11.05 -2.86 12.65
N GLY A 247 -9.97 -3.62 12.50
CA GLY A 247 -8.83 -3.27 11.67
C GLY A 247 -8.77 -4.15 10.42
N ALA A 248 -7.90 -3.81 9.48
CA ALA A 248 -7.73 -4.65 8.29
C ALA A 248 -7.14 -6.02 8.62
N GLY A 249 -6.29 -6.13 9.65
CA GLY A 249 -5.62 -7.36 10.05
C GLY A 249 -6.34 -8.18 11.11
N ALA A 250 -7.19 -7.54 11.95
CA ALA A 250 -7.88 -8.25 13.01
C ALA A 250 -9.24 -7.60 13.36
N VAL A 251 -10.12 -8.39 13.96
CA VAL A 251 -11.36 -7.91 14.57
C VAL A 251 -11.06 -6.93 15.72
N GLY A 252 -11.99 -5.99 15.96
CA GLY A 252 -11.94 -5.14 17.13
C GLY A 252 -12.17 -5.96 18.41
N GLN A 253 -11.52 -5.61 19.50
CA GLN A 253 -11.69 -6.28 20.76
C GLN A 253 -13.11 -6.07 21.30
N GLN A 254 -13.69 -7.13 21.82
CA GLN A 254 -14.95 -7.04 22.56
C GLN A 254 -14.68 -6.46 23.95
N ALA A 255 -15.60 -5.63 24.45
CA ALA A 255 -15.52 -5.13 25.81
C ALA A 255 -15.77 -6.23 26.84
N ALA A 256 -14.92 -6.34 27.85
CA ALA A 256 -15.02 -7.30 28.96
C ALA A 256 -15.17 -6.59 30.30
N THR A 257 -15.42 -7.38 31.37
CA THR A 257 -15.50 -6.83 32.72
C THR A 257 -14.13 -6.28 33.13
N ASN A 258 -14.11 -5.00 33.54
CA ASN A 258 -12.88 -4.26 33.92
C ASN A 258 -11.82 -4.12 32.81
N GLU A 259 -12.14 -4.39 31.57
CA GLU A 259 -11.26 -4.22 30.42
C GLU A 259 -11.88 -3.27 29.40
N VAL A 260 -11.08 -2.45 28.82
CA VAL A 260 -11.44 -1.57 27.71
C VAL A 260 -11.08 -2.22 26.39
N ALA A 261 -11.96 -2.11 25.43
CA ALA A 261 -11.76 -2.75 24.13
C ALA A 261 -10.82 -1.94 23.24
N ASN A 262 -9.76 -2.59 22.80
CA ASN A 262 -8.82 -2.03 21.85
C ASN A 262 -9.30 -2.19 20.40
N GLY A 263 -8.84 -1.30 19.52
CA GLY A 263 -9.04 -1.44 18.09
C GLY A 263 -8.25 -2.61 17.49
N GLY A 264 -8.81 -3.22 16.46
CA GLY A 264 -8.15 -4.28 15.70
C GLY A 264 -6.90 -3.75 14.99
N VAL A 265 -5.83 -4.56 14.93
CA VAL A 265 -4.61 -4.18 14.21
C VAL A 265 -4.85 -4.07 12.71
N GLY A 266 -4.10 -3.22 12.03
CA GLY A 266 -4.06 -3.09 10.58
C GLY A 266 -3.17 -4.13 9.90
N LEU A 267 -2.93 -3.93 8.63
CA LEU A 267 -2.00 -4.74 7.83
C LEU A 267 -0.77 -3.93 7.43
N ALA A 268 0.37 -4.60 7.41
CA ALA A 268 1.62 -4.02 6.94
C ALA A 268 1.70 -4.07 5.41
N SER A 269 2.28 -3.02 4.81
CA SER A 269 2.65 -2.98 3.39
C SER A 269 4.03 -2.35 3.24
N SER A 270 4.82 -2.88 2.32
CA SER A 270 6.12 -2.32 1.93
C SER A 270 6.06 -1.47 0.66
N TYR A 271 4.87 -1.19 0.12
CA TYR A 271 4.72 -0.47 -1.15
C TYR A 271 5.17 0.99 -1.07
N SER A 272 5.27 1.56 0.13
CA SER A 272 5.86 2.89 0.38
C SER A 272 7.39 2.94 0.40
N GLY A 273 8.06 1.80 0.17
CA GLY A 273 9.51 1.67 0.26
C GLY A 273 10.03 1.16 1.62
N SER A 274 9.18 1.14 2.64
CA SER A 274 9.44 0.55 3.96
C SER A 274 8.17 -0.10 4.50
N SER A 275 8.30 -1.02 5.46
CA SER A 275 7.14 -1.68 6.08
C SER A 275 6.38 -0.71 6.99
N VAL A 276 5.15 -0.37 6.60
CA VAL A 276 4.24 0.53 7.34
C VAL A 276 2.91 -0.17 7.55
N TYR A 277 2.35 -0.06 8.76
CA TYR A 277 1.00 -0.54 9.04
C TYR A 277 -0.05 0.49 8.62
N TYR A 278 -1.14 0.04 8.02
CA TYR A 278 -2.31 0.82 7.60
C TYR A 278 -3.59 0.20 8.13
N ALA A 279 -4.65 0.99 8.17
CA ALA A 279 -5.99 0.54 8.49
C ALA A 279 -6.13 -0.16 9.86
N GLY A 280 -5.62 0.45 10.93
CA GLY A 280 -5.89 0.04 12.32
C GLY A 280 -7.20 0.60 12.83
N GLY A 281 -7.99 -0.18 13.59
CA GLY A 281 -9.27 0.23 14.17
C GLY A 281 -9.10 1.19 15.36
N GLY A 282 -10.12 1.98 15.68
CA GLY A 282 -10.16 2.87 16.85
C GLY A 282 -10.43 2.14 18.15
N GLY A 283 -9.88 2.62 19.26
CA GLY A 283 -10.15 2.14 20.61
C GLY A 283 -11.52 2.59 21.12
N ALA A 284 -12.14 1.83 22.02
CA ALA A 284 -13.42 2.16 22.64
C ALA A 284 -13.30 3.29 23.67
N GLY A 285 -14.34 4.12 23.75
CA GLY A 285 -14.56 5.05 24.85
C GLY A 285 -15.23 4.37 26.04
N THR A 286 -15.04 4.94 27.23
CA THR A 286 -15.51 4.35 28.48
C THR A 286 -16.21 5.37 29.38
N GLU A 287 -17.14 4.85 30.21
CA GLU A 287 -17.71 5.55 31.35
C GLU A 287 -16.86 5.31 32.61
N ALA A 288 -16.53 6.37 33.32
CA ALA A 288 -16.09 6.36 34.73
C ALA A 288 -14.93 5.41 35.15
N TYR A 289 -14.13 4.84 34.27
CA TYR A 289 -12.94 4.11 34.68
C TYR A 289 -11.72 4.98 34.80
N SER A 290 -11.09 4.96 35.94
CA SER A 290 -9.93 5.78 36.27
C SER A 290 -8.59 5.23 35.73
N GLY A 291 -8.59 4.11 35.04
CA GLY A 291 -7.32 3.42 34.73
C GLY A 291 -6.91 3.39 33.26
N SER A 292 -7.74 2.93 32.39
CA SER A 292 -7.32 2.60 31.01
C SER A 292 -8.29 3.15 29.96
N GLN A 293 -7.76 3.48 28.79
CA GLN A 293 -8.53 3.82 27.61
C GLN A 293 -8.32 2.73 26.55
N GLY A 294 -9.27 2.46 25.72
CA GLY A 294 -9.10 1.57 24.57
C GLY A 294 -8.01 2.11 23.66
N GLN A 295 -6.98 1.31 23.38
CA GLN A 295 -5.91 1.70 22.48
C GLN A 295 -6.37 1.55 21.03
N GLY A 296 -5.94 2.45 20.15
CA GLY A 296 -6.07 2.27 18.72
C GLY A 296 -5.17 1.14 18.20
N GLY A 297 -5.63 0.41 17.17
CA GLY A 297 -4.83 -0.62 16.52
C GLY A 297 -3.65 -0.04 15.75
N ASN A 298 -2.54 -0.80 15.68
CA ASN A 298 -1.44 -0.47 14.79
C ASN A 298 -1.94 -0.24 13.36
N GLY A 299 -1.46 0.81 12.70
CA GLY A 299 -2.00 1.26 11.42
C GLY A 299 -2.81 2.53 11.54
N GLY A 300 -2.54 3.33 12.58
CA GLY A 300 -3.05 4.68 12.73
C GLY A 300 -4.38 4.81 13.45
N GLY A 301 -4.86 3.78 14.15
CA GLY A 301 -6.07 3.87 14.97
C GLY A 301 -5.95 4.87 16.11
N GLY A 302 -7.00 5.66 16.36
CA GLY A 302 -7.09 6.60 17.48
C GLY A 302 -7.49 5.91 18.80
N ALA A 303 -6.93 6.32 19.92
CA ALA A 303 -7.31 5.80 21.23
C ALA A 303 -8.66 6.35 21.67
N GLY A 304 -9.46 5.56 22.42
CA GLY A 304 -10.72 5.97 23.01
C GLY A 304 -10.54 7.00 24.13
N GLY A 305 -11.57 7.79 24.36
CA GLY A 305 -11.68 8.66 25.53
C GLY A 305 -12.00 7.88 26.79
N LYS A 306 -11.47 8.30 27.90
CA LYS A 306 -11.87 7.89 29.25
C LYS A 306 -12.67 9.01 29.90
N LEU A 307 -13.01 8.83 31.18
CA LEU A 307 -13.71 9.84 31.99
C LEU A 307 -13.21 11.27 31.66
N ASN A 308 -14.12 12.13 31.23
CA ASN A 308 -13.85 13.55 30.91
C ASN A 308 -12.82 13.81 29.78
N THR A 309 -12.59 12.83 28.89
CA THR A 309 -11.69 13.07 27.76
C THR A 309 -12.32 12.72 26.42
N VAL A 310 -11.88 13.45 25.40
CA VAL A 310 -12.25 13.19 23.99
C VAL A 310 -11.58 11.92 23.47
N GLY A 311 -12.18 11.29 22.50
CA GLY A 311 -11.52 10.26 21.70
C GLY A 311 -10.41 10.89 20.82
N THR A 312 -9.31 10.16 20.66
CA THR A 312 -8.21 10.61 19.82
C THR A 312 -8.53 10.41 18.33
N ALA A 313 -8.22 11.40 17.50
CA ALA A 313 -8.32 11.24 16.07
C ALA A 313 -7.30 10.20 15.57
N ALA A 314 -7.66 9.46 14.55
CA ALA A 314 -6.77 8.56 13.84
C ALA A 314 -5.70 9.33 13.05
N THR A 315 -4.59 8.67 12.77
CA THR A 315 -3.50 9.23 11.97
C THR A 315 -3.95 9.42 10.52
N ALA A 316 -3.74 10.60 9.96
CA ALA A 316 -4.02 10.88 8.56
C ALA A 316 -3.19 9.99 7.62
N ASN A 317 -3.71 9.70 6.43
CA ASN A 317 -3.05 8.91 5.39
C ASN A 317 -2.74 7.46 5.80
N THR A 318 -3.52 6.92 6.74
CA THR A 318 -3.40 5.52 7.18
C THR A 318 -4.70 4.74 7.04
N GLY A 319 -5.83 5.44 6.89
CA GLY A 319 -7.15 4.83 6.94
C GLY A 319 -7.55 4.32 8.31
N GLY A 320 -6.91 4.80 9.39
CA GLY A 320 -7.21 4.37 10.75
C GLY A 320 -8.59 4.82 11.23
N GLY A 321 -9.27 4.02 12.09
CA GLY A 321 -10.52 4.40 12.76
C GLY A 321 -10.29 5.32 13.95
N GLY A 322 -11.17 6.30 14.19
CA GLY A 322 -11.12 7.22 15.32
C GLY A 322 -11.54 6.59 16.65
N GLY A 323 -11.00 7.07 17.76
CA GLY A 323 -11.37 6.60 19.11
C GLY A 323 -12.80 7.00 19.52
N GLY A 324 -13.50 6.15 20.25
CA GLY A 324 -14.79 6.47 20.88
C GLY A 324 -14.65 7.60 21.91
N GLY A 325 -15.66 8.47 22.03
CA GLY A 325 -15.68 9.52 23.07
C GLY A 325 -15.89 8.95 24.47
N GLY A 326 -15.30 9.57 25.47
CA GLY A 326 -15.53 9.24 26.89
C GLY A 326 -16.84 9.83 27.39
N TYR A 327 -17.29 9.39 28.57
CA TYR A 327 -18.46 9.93 29.25
C TYR A 327 -18.23 10.08 30.75
N ALA A 328 -18.77 11.18 31.33
CA ALA A 328 -18.89 11.36 32.76
C ALA A 328 -20.28 11.93 33.10
N SER A 329 -20.42 13.23 33.19
CA SER A 329 -21.71 13.94 33.34
C SER A 329 -22.20 14.56 32.02
N SER A 330 -21.36 14.54 30.99
CA SER A 330 -21.65 14.97 29.62
C SER A 330 -20.82 14.15 28.61
N TYR A 331 -21.17 14.26 27.32
CA TYR A 331 -20.40 13.60 26.27
C TYR A 331 -19.13 14.37 25.92
N TYR A 332 -18.12 13.64 25.52
CA TYR A 332 -16.88 14.19 24.97
C TYR A 332 -16.74 13.76 23.52
N LEU A 333 -16.30 14.68 22.65
CA LEU A 333 -16.12 14.41 21.22
C LEU A 333 -15.42 13.07 20.98
N SER A 334 -15.88 12.36 19.96
CA SER A 334 -15.15 11.21 19.44
C SER A 334 -13.90 11.66 18.67
N GLY A 335 -12.98 10.74 18.43
CA GLY A 335 -11.92 10.92 17.45
C GLY A 335 -12.43 10.82 16.02
N ALA A 336 -11.97 11.69 15.15
CA ALA A 336 -12.19 11.56 13.71
C ALA A 336 -11.44 10.34 13.14
N GLY A 337 -11.95 9.74 12.09
CA GLY A 337 -11.21 8.77 11.29
C GLY A 337 -10.06 9.42 10.51
N GLY A 338 -9.01 8.66 10.22
CA GLY A 338 -7.90 9.09 9.37
C GLY A 338 -8.25 9.00 7.89
N SER A 339 -7.75 9.92 7.07
CA SER A 339 -7.85 9.81 5.63
C SER A 339 -7.17 8.54 5.11
N GLY A 340 -7.62 8.04 3.96
CA GLY A 340 -6.98 6.96 3.24
C GLY A 340 -5.68 7.38 2.55
N ILE A 341 -5.12 6.45 1.80
CA ILE A 341 -3.93 6.64 0.97
C ILE A 341 -3.99 5.71 -0.24
N VAL A 342 -3.44 6.16 -1.37
CA VAL A 342 -3.19 5.29 -2.52
C VAL A 342 -1.70 5.33 -2.86
N ILE A 343 -1.11 4.16 -3.08
CA ILE A 343 0.29 4.02 -3.49
C ILE A 343 0.31 3.16 -4.75
N VAL A 344 0.95 3.67 -5.81
CA VAL A 344 1.22 2.92 -7.04
C VAL A 344 2.74 2.81 -7.19
N ARG A 345 3.26 1.62 -7.46
CA ARG A 345 4.69 1.43 -7.69
C ARG A 345 4.97 0.52 -8.88
N TYR A 346 6.12 0.70 -9.50
CA TYR A 346 6.62 -0.16 -10.57
C TYR A 346 8.14 -0.26 -10.53
N LEU A 347 8.70 -1.32 -11.11
CA LEU A 347 10.15 -1.50 -11.23
C LEU A 347 10.74 -0.45 -12.18
N THR A 348 11.85 0.16 -11.75
CA THR A 348 12.58 1.20 -12.50
C THR A 348 13.44 0.59 -13.59
#